data_680acef9cd6111bb34eee17bb1e049f7
#
_entry.id   680acef9cd6111bb34eee17bb1e049f7
#
_cell.length_a   1.000
_cell.length_b   1.000
_cell.length_c   1.000
_cell.angle_alpha   90.00
_cell.angle_beta   90.00
_cell.angle_gamma   90.00
#
_symmetry.space_group_name_H-M   'P 1'
#
loop_
_entity.id
_entity.type
_entity.pdbx_description
1 polymer ?
#
loop_
_entity_poly.entity_id
_entity_poly.type
_entity_poly.pdbx_seq_one_letter_code
_entity_poly.pdbx_strand_id
1 'polypeptide(L)'
;HPDFRNEDGSSRILRLWDQSVNGNPPEGYVAGTEYTKEEIDKALALEETEGRRLVPSRDFSGHGTAVLGIAAGNGRASGGMNRGVAYESDLLVVKMGNARKNSFPRTTELMEGIDYLVRQAVKMRRAIAINISFGHNYGSHRGDSLLETYLDTVSGMGKNVICVGMGNNGNDALHYGGKLSDGETQIVELGVGPFEPTLNVQLWKDYEDEMEIYLENPAGERVGPLKEDPGAQRWMAGNTKLLIYYGKPA
;
A
#
# COMPACT_ATOMS: atom_id res chain seq x y z
N HIS A 1 7.95 11.46 17.73
CA HIS A 1 9.31 11.86 17.37
C HIS A 1 9.44 13.39 17.48
N PRO A 2 10.59 13.96 17.92
CA PRO A 2 10.77 15.41 18.04
C PRO A 2 10.51 16.19 16.76
N ASP A 3 10.81 15.62 15.60
CA ASP A 3 10.65 16.27 14.29
C ASP A 3 9.19 16.50 13.87
N PHE A 4 8.25 15.92 14.59
CA PHE A 4 6.81 16.12 14.39
C PHE A 4 6.16 16.97 15.48
N ARG A 5 6.96 17.71 16.25
CA ARG A 5 6.50 18.62 17.30
C ARG A 5 6.83 20.07 16.98
N ASN A 6 5.98 20.97 17.43
CA ASN A 6 6.21 22.38 17.44
C ASN A 6 7.29 22.78 18.48
N GLU A 7 7.71 24.04 18.51
CA GLU A 7 8.70 24.54 19.45
C GLU A 7 8.22 24.43 20.90
N ASP A 8 6.94 24.62 21.16
CA ASP A 8 6.30 24.46 22.46
C ASP A 8 6.15 23.00 22.91
N GLY A 9 6.59 22.03 22.09
CA GLY A 9 6.49 20.59 22.35
C GLY A 9 5.18 19.96 21.91
N SER A 10 4.17 20.75 21.50
CA SER A 10 2.90 20.22 20.99
C SER A 10 3.07 19.49 19.66
N SER A 11 2.13 18.64 19.30
CA SER A 11 2.13 17.88 18.05
C SER A 11 1.86 18.76 16.82
N ARG A 12 2.58 18.53 15.73
CA ARG A 12 2.23 19.00 14.39
C ARG A 12 1.22 18.07 13.69
N ILE A 13 1.02 16.86 14.25
CA ILE A 13 0.02 15.91 13.75
C ILE A 13 -1.35 16.37 14.26
N LEU A 14 -2.19 16.84 13.33
CA LEU A 14 -3.54 17.31 13.64
C LEU A 14 -4.52 16.15 13.82
N ARG A 15 -4.32 15.08 13.06
CA ARG A 15 -5.10 13.83 13.12
C ARG A 15 -4.19 12.65 12.79
N LEU A 16 -4.37 11.58 13.53
CA LEU A 16 -3.77 10.27 13.26
C LEU A 16 -4.88 9.22 13.24
N TRP A 17 -5.07 8.59 12.10
CA TRP A 17 -5.94 7.40 12.00
C TRP A 17 -5.10 6.13 11.91
N ASP A 18 -5.15 5.31 12.95
CA ASP A 18 -4.53 3.98 12.96
C ASP A 18 -5.59 2.91 12.62
N GLN A 19 -5.56 2.40 11.40
CA GLN A 19 -6.49 1.38 10.92
C GLN A 19 -6.27 0.01 11.59
N SER A 20 -5.14 -0.20 12.25
CA SER A 20 -4.80 -1.47 12.90
C SER A 20 -5.23 -1.57 14.37
N VAL A 21 -5.66 -0.47 14.97
CA VAL A 21 -6.09 -0.41 16.37
C VAL A 21 -7.61 -0.36 16.45
N ASN A 22 -8.23 -1.39 17.02
CA ASN A 22 -9.67 -1.38 17.26
C ASN A 22 -10.05 -0.35 18.33
N GLY A 23 -11.03 0.49 18.07
CA GLY A 23 -11.50 1.52 18.99
C GLY A 23 -12.51 2.45 18.34
N ASN A 24 -12.24 3.75 18.34
CA ASN A 24 -13.12 4.78 17.83
C ASN A 24 -12.71 5.18 16.39
N PRO A 25 -13.31 4.60 15.34
CA PRO A 25 -13.00 4.97 13.96
C PRO A 25 -13.44 6.42 13.69
N PRO A 26 -12.84 7.07 12.68
CA PRO A 26 -13.33 8.36 12.21
C PRO A 26 -14.76 8.27 11.71
N GLU A 27 -15.47 9.39 11.72
CA GLU A 27 -16.85 9.49 11.21
C GLU A 27 -16.93 9.02 9.74
N GLY A 28 -17.83 8.04 9.50
CA GLY A 28 -18.05 7.44 8.19
C GLY A 28 -17.20 6.21 7.89
N TYR A 29 -16.34 5.79 8.83
CA TYR A 29 -15.52 4.57 8.71
C TYR A 29 -15.87 3.57 9.81
N VAL A 30 -15.55 2.30 9.57
CA VAL A 30 -15.97 1.19 10.47
C VAL A 30 -14.79 0.53 11.19
N ALA A 31 -13.57 0.92 10.89
CA ALA A 31 -12.37 0.28 11.45
C ALA A 31 -11.34 1.30 11.90
N GLY A 32 -10.45 0.86 12.78
CA GLY A 32 -9.35 1.69 13.27
C GLY A 32 -9.73 2.56 14.45
N THR A 33 -8.82 3.45 14.80
CA THR A 33 -9.01 4.49 15.82
C THR A 33 -8.41 5.80 15.32
N GLU A 34 -9.18 6.88 15.42
CA GLU A 34 -8.69 8.24 15.16
C GLU A 34 -8.21 8.86 16.48
N TYR A 35 -7.08 9.55 16.41
CA TYR A 35 -6.54 10.37 17.51
C TYR A 35 -6.43 11.81 17.04
N THR A 36 -7.01 12.72 17.83
CA THR A 36 -6.94 14.16 17.59
C THR A 36 -5.63 14.74 18.08
N LYS A 37 -5.31 15.96 17.64
CA LYS A 37 -4.13 16.69 18.14
C LYS A 37 -4.15 16.79 19.68
N GLU A 38 -5.30 17.09 20.26
CA GLU A 38 -5.50 17.26 21.69
C GLU A 38 -5.21 15.96 22.47
N GLU A 39 -5.62 14.81 21.94
CA GLU A 39 -5.32 13.50 22.52
C GLU A 39 -3.83 13.17 22.41
N ILE A 40 -3.23 13.49 21.25
CA ILE A 40 -1.79 13.30 21.03
C ILE A 40 -0.99 14.19 21.98
N ASP A 41 -1.35 15.48 22.12
CA ASP A 41 -0.68 16.40 23.01
C ASP A 41 -0.82 15.98 24.49
N LYS A 42 -2.00 15.51 24.88
CA LYS A 42 -2.21 14.93 26.20
C LYS A 42 -1.31 13.72 26.45
N ALA A 43 -1.21 12.81 25.47
CA ALA A 43 -0.33 11.65 25.56
C ALA A 43 1.16 12.05 25.66
N LEU A 44 1.56 13.10 24.94
CA LEU A 44 2.94 13.61 24.96
C LEU A 44 3.32 14.29 26.28
N ALA A 45 2.35 14.78 27.05
CA ALA A 45 2.55 15.40 28.35
C ALA A 45 2.62 14.39 29.51
N LEU A 46 2.25 13.12 29.27
CA LEU A 46 2.30 12.04 30.24
C LEU A 46 3.65 11.31 30.22
N GLU A 47 3.92 10.54 31.28
CA GLU A 47 5.00 9.55 31.24
C GLU A 47 4.80 8.57 30.08
N GLU A 48 5.89 8.09 29.50
CA GLU A 48 5.87 7.31 28.25
C GLU A 48 4.89 6.14 28.30
N THR A 49 4.83 5.41 29.38
CA THR A 49 3.94 4.24 29.53
C THR A 49 2.47 4.64 29.53
N GLU A 50 2.13 5.73 30.20
CA GLU A 50 0.75 6.25 30.28
C GLU A 50 0.34 6.89 28.96
N GLY A 51 1.21 7.70 28.38
CA GLY A 51 0.99 8.29 27.05
C GLY A 51 0.73 7.22 25.98
N ARG A 52 1.47 6.11 26.06
CA ARG A 52 1.28 4.96 25.14
C ARG A 52 0.00 4.16 25.38
N ARG A 53 -0.61 4.25 26.56
CA ARG A 53 -1.94 3.68 26.78
C ARG A 53 -3.03 4.55 26.18
N LEU A 54 -2.84 5.86 26.21
CA LEU A 54 -3.78 6.81 25.63
C LEU A 54 -3.74 6.79 24.09
N VAL A 55 -2.53 6.79 23.51
CA VAL A 55 -2.30 6.70 22.07
C VAL A 55 -1.38 5.50 21.78
N PRO A 56 -1.95 4.28 21.64
CA PRO A 56 -1.16 3.06 21.48
C PRO A 56 -0.61 2.86 20.05
N SER A 57 -0.94 3.74 19.14
CA SER A 57 -0.45 3.68 17.75
C SER A 57 1.08 3.71 17.70
N ARG A 58 1.68 2.77 16.96
CA ARG A 58 3.14 2.63 16.83
C ARG A 58 3.55 2.24 15.42
N ASP A 59 4.66 2.80 15.00
CA ASP A 59 5.39 2.34 13.84
C ASP A 59 6.44 1.29 14.28
N PHE A 60 6.15 0.02 14.03
CA PHE A 60 7.06 -1.09 14.40
C PHE A 60 8.20 -1.28 13.41
N SER A 61 8.01 -0.87 12.16
CA SER A 61 9.02 -1.00 11.09
C SER A 61 9.96 0.21 11.03
N GLY A 62 9.51 1.37 11.51
CA GLY A 62 10.21 2.64 11.37
C GLY A 62 10.06 3.27 9.97
N HIS A 63 9.54 2.53 8.98
CA HIS A 63 9.42 3.00 7.60
C HIS A 63 8.52 4.23 7.48
N GLY A 64 7.30 4.20 8.04
CA GLY A 64 6.37 5.33 7.98
C GLY A 64 6.92 6.58 8.67
N THR A 65 7.62 6.41 9.79
CA THR A 65 8.29 7.50 10.51
C THR A 65 9.40 8.12 9.67
N ALA A 66 10.23 7.30 9.01
CA ALA A 66 11.30 7.78 8.14
C ALA A 66 10.75 8.53 6.92
N VAL A 67 9.74 7.98 6.26
CA VAL A 67 9.07 8.61 5.10
C VAL A 67 8.45 9.95 5.51
N LEU A 68 7.72 10.02 6.62
CA LEU A 68 7.15 11.26 7.12
C LEU A 68 8.25 12.27 7.50
N GLY A 69 9.37 11.80 8.04
CA GLY A 69 10.54 12.64 8.34
C GLY A 69 11.12 13.31 7.10
N ILE A 70 11.29 12.55 6.02
CA ILE A 70 11.78 13.06 4.72
C ILE A 70 10.77 14.03 4.11
N ALA A 71 9.49 13.73 4.18
CA ALA A 71 8.45 14.59 3.64
C ALA A 71 8.31 15.90 4.43
N ALA A 72 8.28 15.85 5.76
CA ALA A 72 7.83 17.00 6.56
C ALA A 72 8.46 17.10 7.96
N GLY A 73 9.52 16.37 8.27
CA GLY A 73 10.23 16.51 9.54
C GLY A 73 10.87 17.90 9.68
N ASN A 74 10.77 18.52 10.87
CA ASN A 74 11.36 19.85 11.08
C ASN A 74 12.82 19.84 11.54
N GLY A 75 13.41 18.64 11.68
CA GLY A 75 14.82 18.47 12.02
C GLY A 75 15.17 18.74 13.49
N ARG A 76 14.22 18.85 14.40
CA ARG A 76 14.50 19.15 15.82
C ARG A 76 15.43 18.13 16.48
N ALA A 77 15.30 16.84 16.11
CA ALA A 77 16.18 15.80 16.62
C ALA A 77 17.66 15.99 16.20
N SER A 78 17.91 16.73 15.12
CA SER A 78 19.24 17.00 14.57
C SER A 78 19.70 18.46 14.76
N GLY A 79 19.04 19.22 15.62
CA GLY A 79 19.33 20.66 15.78
C GLY A 79 19.03 21.48 14.51
N GLY A 80 18.08 21.03 13.68
CA GLY A 80 17.65 21.69 12.45
C GLY A 80 18.47 21.32 11.20
N MET A 81 19.44 20.42 11.29
CA MET A 81 20.27 20.03 10.14
C MET A 81 19.54 19.13 9.15
N ASN A 82 18.78 18.14 9.63
CA ASN A 82 18.08 17.17 8.77
C ASN A 82 16.59 17.49 8.73
N ARG A 83 16.20 18.41 7.84
CA ARG A 83 14.80 18.80 7.63
C ARG A 83 14.22 18.08 6.43
N GLY A 84 12.95 17.75 6.52
CA GLY A 84 12.13 17.33 5.38
C GLY A 84 11.77 18.52 4.47
N VAL A 85 11.13 18.20 3.34
CA VAL A 85 10.79 19.20 2.33
C VAL A 85 9.76 20.20 2.84
N ALA A 86 8.69 19.73 3.47
CA ALA A 86 7.57 20.52 3.98
C ALA A 86 7.63 20.68 5.51
N TYR A 87 8.78 21.09 6.05
CA TYR A 87 9.09 21.09 7.48
C TYR A 87 8.22 22.05 8.34
N GLU A 88 7.47 22.94 7.75
CA GLU A 88 6.53 23.85 8.43
C GLU A 88 5.06 23.41 8.28
N SER A 89 4.78 22.34 7.53
CA SER A 89 3.42 21.88 7.30
C SER A 89 2.80 21.26 8.55
N ASP A 90 1.49 21.42 8.71
CA ASP A 90 0.70 20.56 9.56
C ASP A 90 0.59 19.16 8.95
N LEU A 91 0.38 18.17 9.81
CA LEU A 91 0.45 16.77 9.41
C LEU A 91 -0.89 16.07 9.64
N LEU A 92 -1.30 15.29 8.64
CA LEU A 92 -2.34 14.28 8.75
C LEU A 92 -1.68 12.91 8.49
N VAL A 93 -1.95 11.93 9.33
CA VAL A 93 -1.30 10.62 9.24
C VAL A 93 -2.34 9.52 9.21
N VAL A 94 -2.22 8.63 8.25
CA VAL A 94 -2.92 7.35 8.24
C VAL A 94 -1.90 6.23 8.37
N LYS A 95 -1.98 5.48 9.45
CA LYS A 95 -1.25 4.24 9.60
C LYS A 95 -2.13 3.13 9.06
N MET A 96 -1.74 2.63 7.90
CA MET A 96 -2.45 1.57 7.20
C MET A 96 -2.38 0.24 7.96
N GLY A 97 -3.39 -0.56 7.84
CA GLY A 97 -3.45 -1.89 8.40
C GLY A 97 -4.86 -2.36 8.60
N ASN A 98 -4.97 -3.55 9.17
CA ASN A 98 -6.22 -4.06 9.71
C ASN A 98 -5.93 -4.74 11.03
N ALA A 99 -6.96 -4.86 11.87
CA ALA A 99 -6.83 -5.51 13.19
C ALA A 99 -6.61 -7.03 13.10
N ARG A 100 -6.50 -7.61 11.90
CA ARG A 100 -6.24 -9.03 11.68
C ARG A 100 -4.75 -9.32 11.78
N LYS A 101 -4.41 -10.30 12.59
CA LYS A 101 -3.01 -10.74 12.74
C LYS A 101 -2.48 -11.28 11.39
N ASN A 102 -1.27 -10.89 11.03
CA ASN A 102 -0.53 -11.35 9.85
C ASN A 102 -1.23 -11.07 8.51
N SER A 103 -1.99 -10.01 8.40
CA SER A 103 -2.64 -9.60 7.16
C SER A 103 -1.96 -8.35 6.62
N PHE A 104 -1.67 -8.38 5.33
CA PHE A 104 -1.18 -7.22 4.60
C PHE A 104 -2.34 -6.23 4.36
N PRO A 105 -2.12 -4.90 4.42
CA PRO A 105 -3.14 -3.92 4.09
C PRO A 105 -3.69 -4.15 2.67
N ARG A 106 -5.01 -4.01 2.51
CA ARG A 106 -5.68 -4.15 1.22
C ARG A 106 -5.78 -2.79 0.52
N THR A 107 -6.02 -2.82 -0.78
CA THR A 107 -6.28 -1.61 -1.57
C THR A 107 -7.46 -0.80 -1.05
N THR A 108 -8.47 -1.46 -0.49
CA THR A 108 -9.63 -0.79 0.15
C THR A 108 -9.21 0.05 1.36
N GLU A 109 -8.34 -0.46 2.21
CA GLU A 109 -7.81 0.28 3.36
C GLU A 109 -6.97 1.49 2.94
N LEU A 110 -6.26 1.37 1.81
CA LEU A 110 -5.56 2.51 1.20
C LEU A 110 -6.54 3.56 0.65
N MET A 111 -7.57 3.13 -0.08
CA MET A 111 -8.59 4.05 -0.61
C MET A 111 -9.32 4.79 0.51
N GLU A 112 -9.72 4.08 1.57
CA GLU A 112 -10.32 4.69 2.77
C GLU A 112 -9.38 5.71 3.42
N GLY A 113 -8.08 5.39 3.51
CA GLY A 113 -7.06 6.29 4.05
C GLY A 113 -6.95 7.58 3.25
N ILE A 114 -6.96 7.50 1.93
CA ILE A 114 -6.90 8.66 1.04
C ILE A 114 -8.18 9.49 1.14
N ASP A 115 -9.35 8.83 1.11
CA ASP A 115 -10.66 9.51 1.30
C ASP A 115 -10.69 10.27 2.61
N TYR A 116 -10.24 9.65 3.70
CA TYR A 116 -10.13 10.30 5.01
C TYR A 116 -9.25 11.56 4.95
N LEU A 117 -8.05 11.46 4.39
CA LEU A 117 -7.12 12.59 4.31
C LEU A 117 -7.72 13.76 3.52
N VAL A 118 -8.35 13.48 2.38
CA VAL A 118 -9.01 14.51 1.55
C VAL A 118 -10.18 15.13 2.29
N ARG A 119 -11.04 14.33 2.95
CA ARG A 119 -12.16 14.85 3.75
C ARG A 119 -11.68 15.73 4.89
N GLN A 120 -10.60 15.35 5.61
CA GLN A 120 -10.03 16.18 6.65
C GLN A 120 -9.50 17.50 6.09
N ALA A 121 -8.77 17.48 4.97
CA ALA A 121 -8.30 18.69 4.32
C ALA A 121 -9.44 19.63 3.90
N VAL A 122 -10.52 19.08 3.35
CA VAL A 122 -11.74 19.84 2.99
C VAL A 122 -12.41 20.43 4.24
N LYS A 123 -12.59 19.66 5.30
CA LYS A 123 -13.12 20.14 6.59
C LYS A 123 -12.28 21.30 7.15
N MET A 124 -10.97 21.22 7.02
CA MET A 124 -10.00 22.25 7.45
C MET A 124 -9.87 23.39 6.45
N ARG A 125 -10.46 23.31 5.25
CA ARG A 125 -10.36 24.28 4.14
C ARG A 125 -8.91 24.52 3.69
N ARG A 126 -8.09 23.45 3.67
CA ARG A 126 -6.65 23.51 3.31
C ARG A 126 -6.35 22.63 2.10
N ALA A 127 -5.30 23.01 1.38
CA ALA A 127 -4.69 22.14 0.38
C ALA A 127 -3.91 21.02 1.07
N ILE A 128 -3.78 19.88 0.40
CA ILE A 128 -3.06 18.72 0.93
C ILE A 128 -2.11 18.13 -0.13
N ALA A 129 -0.92 17.73 0.31
CA ALA A 129 -0.03 16.86 -0.44
C ALA A 129 -0.02 15.49 0.26
N ILE A 130 -0.37 14.45 -0.46
CA ILE A 130 -0.47 13.08 0.03
C ILE A 130 0.72 12.29 -0.51
N ASN A 131 1.50 11.67 0.37
CA ASN A 131 2.56 10.74 0.00
C ASN A 131 2.09 9.31 0.25
N ILE A 132 2.23 8.45 -0.75
CA ILE A 132 1.93 7.02 -0.70
C ILE A 132 3.23 6.26 -0.94
N SER A 133 3.86 5.79 0.14
CA SER A 133 5.03 4.90 0.08
C SER A 133 4.61 3.47 0.43
N PHE A 134 3.63 2.98 -0.30
CA PHE A 134 3.04 1.66 -0.15
C PHE A 134 2.66 1.12 -1.53
N GLY A 135 2.86 -0.16 -1.75
CA GLY A 135 2.49 -0.80 -3.00
C GLY A 135 2.80 -2.29 -3.01
N HIS A 136 2.49 -2.90 -4.12
CA HIS A 136 2.79 -4.29 -4.45
C HIS A 136 2.94 -4.41 -5.96
N ASN A 137 3.45 -5.56 -6.42
CA ASN A 137 3.69 -5.81 -7.85
C ASN A 137 2.50 -6.47 -8.56
N TYR A 138 1.30 -6.44 -7.97
CA TYR A 138 0.09 -7.03 -8.55
C TYR A 138 -0.64 -6.03 -9.44
N GLY A 139 -1.34 -6.57 -10.45
CA GLY A 139 -2.18 -5.79 -11.35
C GLY A 139 -1.70 -5.79 -12.79
N SER A 140 -2.48 -5.18 -13.66
CA SER A 140 -2.22 -5.09 -15.11
C SER A 140 -1.04 -4.19 -15.47
N HIS A 141 -0.61 -3.32 -14.58
CA HIS A 141 0.37 -2.25 -14.80
C HIS A 141 -0.04 -1.25 -15.89
N ARG A 142 -1.35 -1.10 -16.13
CA ARG A 142 -1.91 -0.20 -17.16
C ARG A 142 -2.51 1.09 -16.59
N GLY A 143 -2.63 1.19 -15.28
CA GLY A 143 -3.28 2.33 -14.64
C GLY A 143 -4.81 2.25 -14.64
N ASP A 144 -5.39 1.07 -14.87
CA ASP A 144 -6.83 0.85 -15.05
C ASP A 144 -7.50 0.11 -13.89
N SER A 145 -6.76 -0.23 -12.85
CA SER A 145 -7.34 -0.85 -11.66
C SER A 145 -8.28 0.12 -10.92
N LEU A 146 -9.17 -0.44 -10.09
CA LEU A 146 -10.07 0.37 -9.26
C LEU A 146 -9.34 1.40 -8.39
N LEU A 147 -8.19 1.02 -7.82
CA LEU A 147 -7.36 1.93 -7.03
C LEU A 147 -6.81 3.07 -7.89
N GLU A 148 -6.25 2.77 -9.04
CA GLU A 148 -5.64 3.75 -9.95
C GLU A 148 -6.69 4.72 -10.48
N THR A 149 -7.84 4.22 -10.94
CA THR A 149 -9.00 5.05 -11.37
C THR A 149 -9.51 5.95 -10.23
N TYR A 150 -9.51 5.42 -8.99
CA TYR A 150 -9.89 6.21 -7.82
C TYR A 150 -8.88 7.34 -7.55
N LEU A 151 -7.57 7.05 -7.60
CA LEU A 151 -6.52 8.05 -7.43
C LEU A 151 -6.62 9.16 -8.47
N ASP A 152 -6.85 8.82 -9.73
CA ASP A 152 -7.05 9.79 -10.80
C ASP A 152 -8.27 10.68 -10.52
N THR A 153 -9.37 10.08 -10.10
CA THR A 153 -10.59 10.83 -9.73
C THR A 153 -10.32 11.80 -8.59
N VAL A 154 -9.67 11.33 -7.53
CA VAL A 154 -9.36 12.18 -6.37
C VAL A 154 -8.39 13.30 -6.74
N SER A 155 -7.36 13.01 -7.53
CA SER A 155 -6.39 14.02 -7.97
C SER A 155 -7.05 15.14 -8.78
N GLY A 156 -8.12 14.82 -9.53
CA GLY A 156 -8.91 15.77 -10.30
C GLY A 156 -9.79 16.72 -9.46
N MET A 157 -10.02 16.44 -8.18
CA MET A 157 -10.87 17.28 -7.31
C MET A 157 -10.26 18.66 -6.98
N GLY A 158 -9.00 18.88 -7.26
CA GLY A 158 -8.27 20.12 -6.97
C GLY A 158 -7.87 20.31 -5.51
N LYS A 159 -6.93 21.21 -5.27
CA LYS A 159 -6.32 21.49 -3.96
C LYS A 159 -5.67 20.29 -3.27
N ASN A 160 -5.42 19.23 -4.01
CA ASN A 160 -4.64 18.07 -3.55
C ASN A 160 -3.58 17.69 -4.58
N VAL A 161 -2.50 17.08 -4.10
CA VAL A 161 -1.46 16.45 -4.92
C VAL A 161 -1.18 15.08 -4.31
N ILE A 162 -1.17 14.04 -5.14
CA ILE A 162 -0.88 12.67 -4.71
C ILE A 162 0.45 12.25 -5.34
N CYS A 163 1.41 11.88 -4.47
CA CYS A 163 2.72 11.36 -4.86
C CYS A 163 2.80 9.90 -4.50
N VAL A 164 3.06 9.05 -5.47
CA VAL A 164 3.16 7.59 -5.31
C VAL A 164 4.59 7.13 -5.53
N GLY A 165 5.13 6.34 -4.60
CA GLY A 165 6.43 5.70 -4.77
C GLY A 165 6.37 4.60 -5.84
N MET A 166 7.33 4.59 -6.77
CA MET A 166 7.40 3.64 -7.88
C MET A 166 7.88 2.23 -7.49
N GLY A 167 8.22 2.01 -6.22
CA GLY A 167 8.74 0.74 -5.73
C GLY A 167 10.26 0.62 -5.79
N ASN A 168 10.78 -0.48 -5.23
CA ASN A 168 12.20 -0.72 -5.05
C ASN A 168 12.74 -1.91 -5.87
N ASN A 169 11.87 -2.56 -6.66
CA ASN A 169 12.16 -3.83 -7.33
C ASN A 169 12.62 -3.67 -8.79
N GLY A 170 13.09 -2.49 -9.19
CA GLY A 170 13.45 -2.22 -10.59
C GLY A 170 14.53 -3.15 -11.18
N ASN A 171 15.39 -3.74 -10.34
CA ASN A 171 16.44 -4.67 -10.74
C ASN A 171 16.12 -6.15 -10.42
N ASP A 172 14.94 -6.45 -9.89
CA ASP A 172 14.63 -7.80 -9.38
C ASP A 172 14.01 -8.72 -10.45
N ALA A 173 13.86 -8.24 -11.68
CA ALA A 173 13.28 -8.98 -12.80
C ALA A 173 11.91 -9.65 -12.48
N LEU A 174 11.08 -8.96 -11.71
CA LEU A 174 9.76 -9.45 -11.28
C LEU A 174 8.65 -9.23 -12.30
N HIS A 175 8.96 -8.68 -13.45
CA HIS A 175 7.99 -8.34 -14.49
C HIS A 175 8.52 -8.75 -15.86
N TYR A 176 7.65 -9.34 -16.64
CA TYR A 176 7.87 -9.61 -18.08
C TYR A 176 6.73 -8.97 -18.88
N GLY A 177 7.05 -8.25 -19.94
CA GLY A 177 6.08 -7.73 -20.90
C GLY A 177 6.41 -8.24 -22.29
N GLY A 178 5.42 -8.78 -23.00
CA GLY A 178 5.57 -9.31 -24.35
C GLY A 178 4.38 -9.00 -25.26
N LYS A 179 4.54 -9.28 -26.53
CA LYS A 179 3.48 -9.25 -27.54
C LYS A 179 3.53 -10.56 -28.33
N LEU A 180 2.37 -11.12 -28.60
CA LEU A 180 2.20 -12.31 -29.41
C LEU A 180 1.42 -11.97 -30.67
N SER A 181 1.85 -12.52 -31.79
CA SER A 181 1.06 -12.53 -33.04
C SER A 181 0.19 -13.80 -33.08
N ASP A 182 -0.80 -13.82 -33.96
CA ASP A 182 -1.64 -15.00 -34.14
C ASP A 182 -0.79 -16.24 -34.51
N GLY A 183 -1.03 -17.34 -33.79
CA GLY A 183 -0.30 -18.59 -33.92
C GLY A 183 1.12 -18.59 -33.33
N GLU A 184 1.60 -17.52 -32.75
CA GLU A 184 2.91 -17.43 -32.11
C GLU A 184 2.91 -18.06 -30.69
N THR A 185 4.04 -18.65 -30.32
CA THR A 185 4.27 -19.17 -28.98
C THR A 185 5.43 -18.44 -28.34
N GLN A 186 5.23 -17.92 -27.13
CA GLN A 186 6.27 -17.30 -26.31
C GLN A 186 6.52 -18.14 -25.06
N ILE A 187 7.78 -18.44 -24.81
CA ILE A 187 8.22 -19.07 -23.56
C ILE A 187 8.74 -17.98 -22.64
N VAL A 188 8.23 -17.94 -21.42
CA VAL A 188 8.69 -17.04 -20.37
C VAL A 188 9.26 -17.88 -19.23
N GLU A 189 10.54 -17.72 -18.95
CA GLU A 189 11.22 -18.42 -17.86
C GLU A 189 10.99 -17.71 -16.54
N LEU A 190 10.59 -18.47 -15.53
CA LEU A 190 10.42 -17.99 -14.15
C LEU A 190 11.56 -18.52 -13.28
N GLY A 191 12.41 -17.62 -12.78
CA GLY A 191 13.43 -17.95 -11.79
C GLY A 191 12.82 -18.01 -10.38
N VAL A 192 12.91 -19.18 -9.75
CA VAL A 192 12.48 -19.35 -8.35
C VAL A 192 13.71 -19.47 -7.47
N GLY A 193 13.83 -18.60 -6.46
CA GLY A 193 14.95 -18.61 -5.54
C GLY A 193 14.99 -19.88 -4.66
N PRO A 194 16.15 -20.21 -4.10
CA PRO A 194 16.26 -21.34 -3.17
C PRO A 194 15.42 -21.07 -1.91
N PHE A 195 14.74 -22.12 -1.44
CA PHE A 195 13.89 -22.09 -0.24
C PHE A 195 12.60 -21.26 -0.35
N GLU A 196 12.18 -20.87 -1.57
CA GLU A 196 10.87 -20.26 -1.77
C GLU A 196 9.76 -21.34 -1.68
N PRO A 197 8.95 -21.34 -0.63
CA PRO A 197 7.90 -22.35 -0.44
C PRO A 197 6.68 -22.08 -1.32
N THR A 198 6.50 -20.83 -1.77
CA THR A 198 5.35 -20.41 -2.56
C THR A 198 5.75 -19.30 -3.54
N LEU A 199 5.20 -19.34 -4.73
CA LEU A 199 5.32 -18.29 -5.74
C LEU A 199 3.92 -17.87 -6.19
N ASN A 200 3.69 -16.57 -6.30
CA ASN A 200 2.47 -16.02 -6.88
C ASN A 200 2.82 -15.39 -8.23
N VAL A 201 2.18 -15.87 -9.28
CA VAL A 201 2.38 -15.39 -10.64
C VAL A 201 1.06 -14.84 -11.15
N GLN A 202 1.07 -13.67 -11.74
CA GLN A 202 -0.08 -13.10 -12.42
C GLN A 202 0.24 -12.93 -13.89
N LEU A 203 -0.64 -13.42 -14.75
CA LEU A 203 -0.61 -13.19 -16.19
C LEU A 203 -1.80 -12.29 -16.54
N TRP A 204 -1.51 -11.18 -17.18
CA TRP A 204 -2.49 -10.25 -17.70
C TRP A 204 -2.45 -10.24 -19.23
N LYS A 205 -3.60 -10.36 -19.86
CA LYS A 205 -3.79 -10.28 -21.32
C LYS A 205 -4.92 -9.32 -21.64
N ASP A 206 -5.00 -8.88 -22.86
CA ASP A 206 -6.17 -8.15 -23.31
C ASP A 206 -7.42 -9.04 -23.30
N TYR A 207 -8.56 -8.40 -23.12
CA TYR A 207 -9.82 -9.10 -22.95
C TYR A 207 -10.20 -9.93 -24.18
N GLU A 208 -9.93 -9.37 -25.36
CA GLU A 208 -10.26 -9.96 -26.64
C GLU A 208 -9.28 -11.06 -27.09
N ASP A 209 -8.11 -11.16 -26.43
CA ASP A 209 -7.10 -12.13 -26.80
C ASP A 209 -7.50 -13.54 -26.34
N GLU A 210 -7.41 -14.51 -27.25
CA GLU A 210 -7.50 -15.93 -26.94
C GLU A 210 -6.10 -16.53 -26.84
N MET A 211 -5.77 -17.13 -25.70
CA MET A 211 -4.45 -17.72 -25.45
C MET A 211 -4.55 -19.11 -24.84
N GLU A 212 -3.79 -20.04 -25.35
CA GLU A 212 -3.52 -21.29 -24.66
C GLU A 212 -2.34 -21.11 -23.70
N ILE A 213 -2.56 -21.30 -22.40
CA ILE A 213 -1.56 -21.13 -21.35
C ILE A 213 -1.13 -22.49 -20.82
N TYR A 214 0.17 -22.70 -20.79
CA TYR A 214 0.79 -23.90 -20.26
C TYR A 214 1.83 -23.54 -19.20
N LEU A 215 1.99 -24.42 -18.23
CA LEU A 215 3.07 -24.36 -17.23
C LEU A 215 3.94 -25.59 -17.40
N GLU A 216 5.25 -25.39 -17.41
CA GLU A 216 6.22 -26.47 -17.53
C GLU A 216 7.23 -26.38 -16.40
N ASN A 217 7.52 -27.51 -15.75
CA ASN A 217 8.52 -27.56 -14.71
C ASN A 217 9.92 -27.85 -15.31
N PRO A 218 11.03 -27.68 -14.54
CA PRO A 218 12.37 -27.96 -15.04
C PRO A 218 12.62 -29.39 -15.50
N ALA A 219 11.77 -30.35 -15.14
CA ALA A 219 11.85 -31.73 -15.61
C ALA A 219 11.13 -31.99 -16.94
N GLY A 220 10.52 -30.93 -17.53
CA GLY A 220 9.77 -31.02 -18.78
C GLY A 220 8.32 -31.51 -18.61
N GLU A 221 7.83 -31.65 -17.39
CA GLU A 221 6.42 -31.96 -17.18
C GLU A 221 5.56 -30.72 -17.41
N ARG A 222 4.60 -30.87 -18.33
CA ARG A 222 3.76 -29.77 -18.79
C ARG A 222 2.31 -29.94 -18.32
N VAL A 223 1.74 -28.86 -17.81
CA VAL A 223 0.35 -28.75 -17.38
C VAL A 223 -0.36 -27.72 -18.28
N GLY A 224 -1.51 -28.08 -18.80
CA GLY A 224 -2.33 -27.21 -19.65
C GLY A 224 -2.91 -27.95 -20.87
N PRO A 225 -3.62 -27.25 -21.78
CA PRO A 225 -3.93 -25.82 -21.64
C PRO A 225 -4.78 -25.55 -20.40
N LEU A 226 -4.50 -24.43 -19.73
CA LEU A 226 -5.27 -24.01 -18.55
C LEU A 226 -6.69 -23.68 -19.00
N LYS A 227 -7.69 -24.16 -18.25
CA LYS A 227 -9.09 -23.90 -18.59
C LYS A 227 -9.47 -22.47 -18.26
N GLU A 228 -10.24 -21.84 -19.13
CA GLU A 228 -10.83 -20.51 -18.92
C GLU A 228 -12.07 -20.55 -18.00
N ASP A 229 -12.18 -21.57 -17.16
CA ASP A 229 -13.30 -21.71 -16.22
C ASP A 229 -13.11 -20.81 -14.99
N PRO A 230 -14.12 -20.06 -14.56
CA PRO A 230 -14.07 -19.30 -13.33
C PRO A 230 -13.87 -20.21 -12.11
N GLY A 231 -13.09 -19.71 -11.15
CA GLY A 231 -12.87 -20.39 -9.88
C GLY A 231 -11.53 -21.10 -9.77
N ALA A 232 -11.38 -21.88 -8.70
CA ALA A 232 -10.12 -22.51 -8.35
C ALA A 232 -9.90 -23.80 -9.11
N GLN A 233 -8.84 -23.87 -9.91
CA GLN A 233 -8.34 -25.08 -10.57
C GLN A 233 -7.12 -25.60 -9.82
N ARG A 234 -7.05 -26.91 -9.61
CA ARG A 234 -5.93 -27.55 -8.91
C ARG A 234 -5.22 -28.53 -9.82
N TRP A 235 -3.92 -28.37 -9.94
CA TRP A 235 -3.04 -29.16 -10.78
C TRP A 235 -1.80 -29.60 -9.99
N MET A 236 -1.09 -30.58 -10.52
CA MET A 236 0.21 -31.01 -10.04
C MET A 236 1.21 -31.02 -11.18
N ALA A 237 2.38 -30.44 -10.98
CA ALA A 237 3.53 -30.54 -11.86
C ALA A 237 4.69 -31.10 -11.02
N GLY A 238 4.95 -32.40 -11.14
CA GLY A 238 5.83 -33.11 -10.23
C GLY A 238 5.39 -32.97 -8.78
N ASN A 239 6.24 -32.43 -7.93
CA ASN A 239 5.97 -32.17 -6.53
C ASN A 239 5.34 -30.80 -6.25
N THR A 240 5.15 -29.99 -7.29
CA THR A 240 4.60 -28.63 -7.15
C THR A 240 3.09 -28.64 -7.24
N LYS A 241 2.42 -28.14 -6.21
CA LYS A 241 0.98 -27.92 -6.22
C LYS A 241 0.69 -26.56 -6.86
N LEU A 242 -0.16 -26.58 -7.89
CA LEU A 242 -0.62 -25.40 -8.59
C LEU A 242 -2.06 -25.10 -8.19
N LEU A 243 -2.31 -23.86 -7.76
CA LEU A 243 -3.63 -23.32 -7.53
C LEU A 243 -3.81 -22.15 -8.52
N ILE A 244 -4.72 -22.32 -9.47
CA ILE A 244 -4.90 -21.41 -10.57
C ILE A 244 -6.29 -20.80 -10.52
N TYR A 245 -6.39 -19.50 -10.66
CA TYR A 245 -7.63 -18.77 -10.83
C TYR A 245 -7.61 -18.10 -12.21
N TYR A 246 -8.53 -18.46 -13.04
CA TYR A 246 -8.75 -17.77 -14.31
C TYR A 246 -9.81 -16.69 -14.07
N GLY A 247 -9.45 -15.43 -14.27
CA GLY A 247 -10.37 -14.31 -14.15
C GLY A 247 -11.04 -14.04 -15.49
N LYS A 248 -12.38 -13.95 -15.51
CA LYS A 248 -13.09 -13.29 -16.60
C LYS A 248 -13.59 -11.95 -16.07
N PRO A 249 -13.48 -10.87 -16.85
CA PRO A 249 -14.16 -9.62 -16.51
C PRO A 249 -15.65 -9.89 -16.40
N ALA A 250 -16.30 -9.22 -15.43
CA ALA A 250 -17.74 -9.28 -15.24
C ALA A 250 -18.48 -8.44 -16.29
#